data_ce1e250bf1cb80cd15a2a1ec9002c5d4
#
_entry.id   ce1e250bf1cb80cd15a2a1ec9002c5d4
#
_cell.length_a   1.000
_cell.length_b   1.000
_cell.length_c   1.000
_cell.angle_alpha   90.00
_cell.angle_beta   90.00
_cell.angle_gamma   90.00
#
_symmetry.space_group_name_H-M   'P 1'
#
loop_
_entity.id
_entity.type
_entity.pdbx_description
1 polymer ?
#
loop_
_entity_poly.entity_id
_entity_poly.type
_entity_poly.pdbx_seq_one_letter_code
_entity_poly.pdbx_strand_id
1 'polypeptide(L)'
;MSLNNNPLIQTCIKNCSNKDCTFCSIINGKIPTEFLYRTDSLVVFNDIHPQAPVHLLIVPVRHIRSINDLKEADQGIVAEMIFAAKYMATETSISESGYRLFFNVERGGGQIIFHLHLHLMGGWR
;
A
#
# COMPACT_ATOMS: atom_id res chain seq x y z
N MET A 1 -16.11 10.32 11.44
CA MET A 1 -16.09 9.90 11.03
C MET A 1 -15.86 9.84 11.00
N SER A 2 -16.09 10.34 11.03
CA SER A 2 -15.96 10.04 10.60
C SER A 2 -15.66 10.19 10.43
N LEU A 3 -15.85 10.43 10.32
CA LEU A 3 -15.57 10.23 9.85
C LEU A 3 -15.24 10.37 9.76
N ASN A 4 -15.54 10.85 10.01
CA ASN A 4 -15.24 10.69 9.64
C ASN A 4 -15.09 10.68 9.50
N ASN A 5 -15.38 11.02 9.72
CA ASN A 5 -15.20 10.69 9.42
C ASN A 5 -15.07 10.31 9.11
N ASN A 6 -15.29 10.70 9.12
CA ASN A 6 -15.03 10.10 8.63
C ASN A 6 -14.70 9.69 8.46
N PRO A 7 -14.84 9.74 8.26
CA PRO A 7 -14.35 9.19 8.06
C PRO A 7 -14.03 8.93 7.66
N LEU A 8 -14.16 9.22 7.64
CA LEU A 8 -13.69 8.85 7.21
C LEU A 8 -13.31 8.84 6.97
N ILE A 9 -13.26 9.02 6.88
CA ILE A 9 -12.82 9.10 6.83
C ILE A 9 -12.40 9.02 7.17
N GLN A 10 -11.93 9.00 7.60
CA GLN A 10 -11.39 8.97 7.99
C GLN A 10 -10.66 8.53 8.02
N THR A 11 -10.02 8.66 7.98
CA THR A 11 -9.27 8.52 7.98
C THR A 11 -8.46 8.77 7.47
N CYS A 12 -8.19 8.61 7.56
CA CYS A 12 -7.32 9.45 6.92
C CYS A 12 -8.04 9.94 5.77
N ILE A 13 -8.47 9.90 5.61
CA ILE A 13 -9.11 10.33 5.00
C ILE A 13 -9.64 10.97 5.22
N LYS A 14 -9.82 11.07 5.78
CA LYS A 14 -10.08 11.59 6.36
C LYS A 14 -9.39 11.43 6.71
N ASN A 15 -8.92 11.01 6.70
CA ASN A 15 -8.16 10.90 7.01
C ASN A 15 -7.02 10.61 6.69
N CYS A 16 -6.92 10.38 5.51
CA CYS A 16 -5.60 10.28 5.74
C CYS A 16 -5.04 11.57 6.04
N SER A 17 -5.29 11.87 7.10
CA SER A 17 -4.87 13.13 7.58
C SER A 17 -3.81 12.95 8.63
N ASN A 18 -3.17 11.79 8.68
CA ASN A 18 -2.08 11.58 9.61
C ASN A 18 -0.84 12.24 9.06
N LYS A 19 -0.51 13.43 9.59
CA LYS A 19 0.63 14.20 9.09
C LYS A 19 1.95 13.50 9.31
N ASP A 20 2.03 12.57 10.25
CA ASP A 20 3.28 11.86 10.52
C ASP A 20 3.43 10.62 9.65
N CYS A 21 2.45 10.33 8.82
CA CYS A 21 2.50 9.16 7.96
C CYS A 21 3.07 9.53 6.59
N THR A 22 4.21 8.95 6.25
CA THR A 22 4.87 9.18 4.96
C THR A 22 3.94 8.85 3.80
N PHE A 23 3.22 7.72 3.89
CA PHE A 23 2.35 7.29 2.79
C PHE A 23 1.12 8.17 2.68
N CYS A 24 0.59 8.66 3.79
CA CYS A 24 -0.48 9.65 3.73
C CYS A 24 -0.01 10.92 3.03
N SER A 25 1.22 11.33 3.28
CA SER A 25 1.79 12.50 2.62
C SER A 25 1.97 12.28 1.13
N ILE A 26 2.34 11.06 0.74
CA ILE A 26 2.46 10.70 -0.67
C ILE A 26 1.08 10.73 -1.34
N ILE A 27 0.09 10.13 -0.70
CA ILE A 27 -1.26 10.05 -1.25
C ILE A 27 -1.86 11.44 -1.40
N ASN A 28 -1.59 12.32 -0.45
CA ASN A 28 -2.13 13.69 -0.45
C ASN A 28 -1.33 14.65 -1.34
N GLY A 29 -0.27 14.17 -1.98
CA GLY A 29 0.51 14.99 -2.90
C GLY A 29 1.53 15.89 -2.24
N LYS A 30 1.74 15.77 -0.93
CA LYS A 30 2.75 16.56 -0.23
C LYS A 30 4.16 16.11 -0.54
N ILE A 31 4.33 14.82 -0.81
CA ILE A 31 5.59 14.26 -1.28
C ILE A 31 5.39 13.84 -2.72
N PRO A 32 6.08 14.46 -3.68
CA PRO A 32 5.92 14.09 -5.09
C PRO A 32 6.30 12.63 -5.32
N THR A 33 5.43 11.89 -5.97
CA THR A 33 5.63 10.46 -6.22
C THR A 33 4.93 10.09 -7.51
N GLU A 34 5.60 9.31 -8.33
CA GLU A 34 4.99 8.80 -9.54
C GLU A 34 4.16 7.56 -9.18
N PHE A 35 2.85 7.63 -9.42
CA PHE A 35 1.99 6.46 -9.23
C PHE A 35 1.99 5.63 -10.50
N LEU A 36 2.32 4.34 -10.35
CA LEU A 36 2.32 3.40 -11.47
C LEU A 36 0.92 2.89 -11.74
N TYR A 37 0.05 2.94 -10.75
CA TYR A 37 -1.33 2.49 -10.85
C TYR A 37 -2.10 3.17 -9.73
N ARG A 38 -3.35 3.50 -10.00
CA ARG A 38 -4.15 4.20 -9.03
C ARG A 38 -5.62 3.91 -9.25
N THR A 39 -6.34 3.66 -8.14
CA THR A 39 -7.79 3.57 -8.13
C THR A 39 -8.30 4.50 -7.05
N ASP A 40 -9.61 4.51 -6.83
CA ASP A 40 -10.18 5.31 -5.73
C ASP A 40 -9.70 4.80 -4.36
N SER A 41 -9.30 3.55 -4.28
CA SER A 41 -8.98 2.92 -3.00
C SER A 41 -7.51 2.57 -2.84
N LEU A 42 -6.72 2.53 -3.91
CA LEU A 42 -5.33 2.09 -3.88
C LEU A 42 -4.43 2.99 -4.69
N VAL A 43 -3.16 3.06 -4.28
CA VAL A 43 -2.09 3.61 -5.10
C VAL A 43 -0.95 2.60 -5.12
N VAL A 44 -0.17 2.60 -6.20
CA VAL A 44 1.00 1.74 -6.35
C VAL A 44 2.17 2.60 -6.79
N PHE A 45 3.31 2.46 -6.11
CA PHE A 45 4.52 3.21 -6.47
C PHE A 45 5.76 2.40 -6.12
N ASN A 46 6.90 2.82 -6.66
CA ASN A 46 8.17 2.14 -6.40
C ASN A 46 8.63 2.42 -4.97
N ASP A 47 9.16 1.40 -4.31
CA ASP A 47 9.87 1.61 -3.05
C ASP A 47 11.13 2.42 -3.35
N ILE A 48 11.39 3.48 -2.58
CA ILE A 48 12.56 4.33 -2.81
C ILE A 48 13.86 3.67 -2.35
N HIS A 49 13.76 2.59 -1.59
CA HIS A 49 14.90 1.77 -1.18
C HIS A 49 14.69 0.35 -1.67
N PRO A 50 14.71 0.14 -3.01
CA PRO A 50 14.34 -1.16 -3.56
C PRO A 50 15.33 -2.25 -3.14
N GLN A 51 14.80 -3.41 -2.82
CA GLN A 51 15.59 -4.58 -2.44
C GLN A 51 15.49 -5.68 -3.47
N ALA A 52 14.98 -5.36 -4.65
CA ALA A 52 14.85 -6.28 -5.77
C ALA A 52 14.84 -5.45 -7.05
N PRO A 53 15.10 -6.05 -8.22
CA PRO A 53 15.00 -5.31 -9.49
C PRO A 53 13.63 -4.67 -9.70
N VAL A 54 12.57 -5.35 -9.26
CA VAL A 54 11.23 -4.77 -9.18
C VAL A 54 10.82 -4.82 -7.73
N HIS A 55 10.51 -3.66 -7.14
CA HIS A 55 10.06 -3.58 -5.76
C HIS A 55 9.00 -2.50 -5.67
N LEU A 56 7.75 -2.92 -5.66
CA LEU A 56 6.60 -2.02 -5.65
C LEU A 56 5.86 -2.13 -4.32
N LEU A 57 5.20 -1.05 -3.96
CA LEU A 57 4.33 -1.00 -2.79
C LEU A 57 2.90 -0.75 -3.25
N ILE A 58 1.99 -1.58 -2.78
CA ILE A 58 0.56 -1.44 -3.04
C ILE A 58 -0.06 -0.94 -1.73
N VAL A 59 -0.65 0.24 -1.76
CA VAL A 59 -0.99 0.99 -0.55
C VAL A 59 -2.44 1.44 -0.61
N PRO A 60 -3.26 1.14 0.41
CA PRO A 60 -4.63 1.68 0.44
C PRO A 60 -4.60 3.17 0.70
N VAL A 61 -5.54 3.88 0.06
CA VAL A 61 -5.69 5.31 0.26
C VAL A 61 -6.08 5.63 1.69
N ARG A 62 -6.98 4.82 2.27
CA ARG A 62 -7.39 4.98 3.65
C ARG A 62 -6.25 4.54 4.58
N HIS A 63 -5.99 5.32 5.61
CA HIS A 63 -4.94 4.97 6.56
C HIS A 63 -5.39 3.81 7.44
N ILE A 64 -4.74 2.67 7.28
CA ILE A 64 -4.87 1.49 8.13
C ILE A 64 -3.46 1.21 8.60
N ARG A 65 -3.26 1.10 9.91
CA ARG A 65 -1.91 0.99 10.46
C ARG A 65 -1.19 -0.28 9.99
N SER A 66 -1.85 -1.43 10.14
CA SER A 66 -1.23 -2.72 9.79
C SER A 66 -2.32 -3.77 9.63
N ILE A 67 -1.90 -4.99 9.30
CA ILE A 67 -2.82 -6.12 9.23
C ILE A 67 -3.63 -6.25 10.52
N ASN A 68 -3.01 -5.95 11.67
CA ASN A 68 -3.70 -6.11 12.94
C ASN A 68 -4.91 -5.19 13.10
N ASP A 69 -4.94 -4.09 12.36
CA ASP A 69 -6.04 -3.13 12.45
C ASP A 69 -7.14 -3.38 11.42
N LEU A 70 -7.00 -4.41 10.59
CA LEU A 70 -8.03 -4.76 9.62
C LEU A 70 -9.28 -5.25 10.33
N LYS A 71 -10.42 -4.86 9.79
CA LYS A 71 -11.73 -5.33 10.26
C LYS A 71 -12.37 -6.17 9.17
N GLU A 72 -13.45 -6.86 9.49
CA GLU A 72 -14.13 -7.67 8.50
C GLU A 72 -14.57 -6.86 7.29
N ALA A 73 -14.98 -5.62 7.52
CA ALA A 73 -15.38 -4.74 6.42
C ALA A 73 -14.21 -4.42 5.47
N ASP A 74 -12.98 -4.68 5.89
CA ASP A 74 -11.78 -4.37 5.09
C ASP A 74 -11.36 -5.54 4.19
N GLN A 75 -12.11 -6.64 4.17
CA GLN A 75 -11.74 -7.79 3.34
C GLN A 75 -11.63 -7.39 1.87
N GLY A 76 -12.52 -6.52 1.40
CA GLY A 76 -12.50 -6.10 0.01
C GLY A 76 -11.23 -5.38 -0.37
N ILE A 77 -10.72 -4.49 0.50
CA ILE A 77 -9.50 -3.75 0.18
C ILE A 77 -8.30 -4.68 0.11
N VAL A 78 -8.25 -5.70 0.96
CA VAL A 78 -7.14 -6.66 0.92
C VAL A 78 -7.18 -7.46 -0.39
N ALA A 79 -8.36 -7.88 -0.80
CA ALA A 79 -8.51 -8.58 -2.09
C ALA A 79 -8.07 -7.68 -3.25
N GLU A 80 -8.46 -6.40 -3.22
CA GLU A 80 -8.04 -5.46 -4.27
C GLU A 80 -6.52 -5.31 -4.31
N MET A 81 -5.88 -5.28 -3.14
CA MET A 81 -4.42 -5.17 -3.08
C MET A 81 -3.74 -6.35 -3.77
N ILE A 82 -4.24 -7.55 -3.51
CA ILE A 82 -3.68 -8.76 -4.13
C ILE A 82 -3.87 -8.73 -5.65
N PHE A 83 -5.06 -8.36 -6.11
CA PHE A 83 -5.31 -8.30 -7.55
C PHE A 83 -4.51 -7.18 -8.23
N ALA A 84 -4.32 -6.06 -7.55
CA ALA A 84 -3.46 -5.00 -8.08
C ALA A 84 -2.02 -5.48 -8.21
N ALA A 85 -1.53 -6.22 -7.20
CA ALA A 85 -0.19 -6.79 -7.27
C ALA A 85 -0.05 -7.77 -8.43
N LYS A 86 -1.05 -8.60 -8.65
CA LYS A 86 -1.06 -9.54 -9.78
C LYS A 86 -0.98 -8.77 -11.11
N TYR A 87 -1.77 -7.71 -11.23
CA TYR A 87 -1.75 -6.87 -12.43
C TYR A 87 -0.38 -6.25 -12.65
N MET A 88 0.22 -5.71 -11.58
CA MET A 88 1.52 -5.06 -11.68
C MET A 88 2.64 -6.05 -11.98
N ALA A 89 2.52 -7.29 -11.52
CA ALA A 89 3.50 -8.32 -11.86
C ALA A 89 3.51 -8.57 -13.37
N THR A 90 2.33 -8.54 -13.99
CA THR A 90 2.23 -8.67 -15.45
C THR A 90 2.82 -7.45 -16.14
N GLU A 91 2.49 -6.26 -15.65
CA GLU A 91 2.96 -5.01 -16.25
C GLU A 91 4.47 -4.84 -16.15
N THR A 92 5.09 -5.40 -15.13
CA THR A 92 6.54 -5.31 -14.93
C THR A 92 7.27 -6.56 -15.45
N SER A 93 6.55 -7.45 -16.11
CA SER A 93 7.10 -8.63 -16.80
C SER A 93 7.78 -9.62 -15.86
N ILE A 94 7.28 -9.73 -14.62
CA ILE A 94 7.83 -10.69 -13.66
C ILE A 94 6.85 -11.83 -13.34
N SER A 95 5.70 -11.83 -14.03
CA SER A 95 4.64 -12.78 -13.74
C SER A 95 5.10 -14.23 -13.92
N GLU A 96 5.81 -14.52 -14.99
CA GLU A 96 6.20 -15.91 -15.30
C GLU A 96 7.45 -16.35 -14.52
N SER A 97 8.41 -15.43 -14.32
CA SER A 97 9.61 -15.79 -13.58
C SER A 97 9.34 -15.93 -12.09
N GLY A 98 8.26 -15.31 -11.61
CA GLY A 98 7.87 -15.42 -10.22
C GLY A 98 8.19 -14.18 -9.42
N TYR A 99 7.46 -14.01 -8.33
CA TYR A 99 7.61 -12.83 -7.48
C TYR A 99 7.14 -13.18 -6.09
N ARG A 100 7.47 -12.31 -5.14
CA ARG A 100 7.06 -12.45 -3.75
C ARG A 100 6.08 -11.37 -3.38
N LEU A 101 5.06 -11.74 -2.64
CA LEU A 101 4.11 -10.80 -2.03
C LEU A 101 4.18 -10.99 -0.52
N PHE A 102 4.32 -9.89 0.21
CA PHE A 102 4.31 -10.01 1.67
C PHE A 102 3.93 -8.71 2.34
N PHE A 103 3.37 -8.84 3.54
CA PHE A 103 3.14 -7.74 4.47
C PHE A 103 4.09 -7.91 5.65
N ASN A 104 4.68 -6.82 6.09
CA ASN A 104 5.36 -6.80 7.38
C ASN A 104 4.35 -6.27 8.40
N VAL A 105 4.20 -6.96 9.52
CA VAL A 105 3.16 -6.65 10.49
C VAL A 105 3.81 -6.19 11.78
N GLU A 106 3.66 -4.92 12.10
CA GLU A 106 4.16 -4.26 13.29
C GLU A 106 5.69 -4.33 13.37
N ARG A 107 6.25 -3.71 14.41
CA ARG A 107 7.70 -3.55 14.51
C ARG A 107 8.42 -4.91 14.51
N GLY A 108 7.88 -5.87 15.25
CA GLY A 108 8.50 -7.19 15.35
C GLY A 108 8.52 -7.94 14.02
N GLY A 109 7.63 -7.60 13.11
CA GLY A 109 7.59 -8.18 11.77
C GLY A 109 8.36 -7.38 10.73
N GLY A 110 9.05 -6.31 11.14
CA GLY A 110 9.86 -5.51 10.24
C GLY A 110 9.12 -4.35 9.59
N GLN A 111 7.91 -4.03 10.06
CA GLN A 111 7.18 -2.89 9.52
C GLN A 111 7.86 -1.59 9.97
N ILE A 112 8.20 -0.74 9.02
CA ILE A 112 8.86 0.52 9.30
C ILE A 112 7.89 1.68 9.18
N ILE A 113 7.02 1.66 8.17
CA ILE A 113 6.01 2.70 7.97
C ILE A 113 4.67 2.13 8.39
N PHE A 114 4.01 2.80 9.33
CA PHE A 114 2.79 2.28 9.96
C PHE A 114 1.55 2.76 9.20
N HIS A 115 1.53 2.39 7.94
CA HIS A 115 0.43 2.50 7.02
C HIS A 115 0.50 1.23 6.17
N LEU A 116 -0.56 0.44 6.20
CA LEU A 116 -0.60 -0.87 5.55
C LEU A 116 -0.09 -0.81 4.13
N HIS A 117 0.80 -1.71 3.77
CA HIS A 117 1.29 -1.80 2.40
C HIS A 117 1.72 -3.23 2.10
N LEU A 118 1.45 -3.63 0.88
CA LEU A 118 1.83 -4.94 0.35
C LEU A 118 3.08 -4.75 -0.50
N HIS A 119 4.11 -5.52 -0.20
CA HIS A 119 5.34 -5.53 -0.99
C HIS A 119 5.20 -6.49 -2.15
N LEU A 120 5.59 -6.06 -3.33
CA LEU A 120 5.74 -6.90 -4.51
C LEU A 120 7.20 -6.83 -4.94
N MET A 121 7.89 -7.96 -4.87
CA MET A 121 9.30 -8.02 -5.24
C MET A 121 9.52 -9.11 -6.26
N GLY A 122 10.31 -8.82 -7.28
CA GLY A 122 10.63 -9.80 -8.31
C GLY A 122 11.72 -9.30 -9.24
N GLY A 123 11.87 -10.01 -10.36
CA GLY A 123 12.86 -9.64 -11.34
C GLY A 123 14.22 -10.30 -11.12
N TRP A 124 14.31 -11.22 -10.18
CA TRP A 124 15.54 -12.01 -10.00
C TRP A 124 15.71 -13.01 -11.13
N ARG A 125 16.93 -13.45 -11.31
CA ARG A 125 17.21 -14.43 -12.34
C ARG A 125 17.16 -15.82 -11.87
#